data_1bfef391c5a7a9b51b6c775bc1c4dff1
#
_entry.id   1bfef391c5a7a9b51b6c775bc1c4dff1
#
_cell.length_a   1.000
_cell.length_b   1.000
_cell.length_c   1.000
_cell.angle_alpha   90.00
_cell.angle_beta   90.00
_cell.angle_gamma   90.00
#
_symmetry.space_group_name_H-M   'P 1'
#
loop_
_entity.id
_entity.type
_entity.pdbx_description
1 polymer ?
#
loop_
_entity_poly.entity_id
_entity_poly.type
_entity_poly.pdbx_seq_one_letter_code
_entity_poly.pdbx_strand_id
1 'polypeptide(L)'
;MGYVIETIYFLTAVLFIIGLKRMSHPTTARSGIVWAGYGMVLATVVSFVHPQIQAGPGNYVLMVIAIAIGGAIAWYGAKKVAMTAMPQMIAIYNGMGGGAAAAIAAVELLKNHGNQLPSLHILLMAVAGALIGAVAFSGSV
;
A
#
# COMPACT_ATOMS: atom_id res chain seq x y z
N MET A 1 -20.36 -12.40 2.97
CA MET A 1 -19.43 -11.55 2.22
C MET A 1 -18.10 -11.30 2.96
N GLY A 2 -18.07 -11.13 4.29
CA GLY A 2 -16.83 -10.92 5.05
C GLY A 2 -15.75 -11.98 4.78
N TYR A 3 -16.07 -13.24 4.93
CA TYR A 3 -15.12 -14.35 4.72
C TYR A 3 -14.46 -14.37 3.33
N VAL A 4 -15.19 -13.98 2.29
CA VAL A 4 -14.64 -13.93 0.92
C VAL A 4 -13.58 -12.84 0.82
N ILE A 5 -13.85 -11.67 1.37
CA ILE A 5 -12.92 -10.54 1.38
C ILE A 5 -11.66 -10.88 2.18
N GLU A 6 -11.82 -11.47 3.36
CA GLU A 6 -10.71 -11.92 4.19
C GLU A 6 -9.84 -12.98 3.48
N THR A 7 -10.50 -13.93 2.80
CA THR A 7 -9.78 -14.95 2.01
C THR A 7 -8.98 -14.31 0.88
N ILE A 8 -9.54 -13.29 0.20
CA ILE A 8 -8.82 -12.61 -0.89
C ILE A 8 -7.66 -11.78 -0.33
N TYR A 9 -7.80 -11.12 0.81
CA TYR A 9 -6.68 -10.44 1.45
C TYR A 9 -5.58 -11.42 1.88
N PHE A 10 -5.95 -12.59 2.39
CA PHE A 10 -5.00 -13.65 2.71
C PHE A 10 -4.25 -14.12 1.46
N LEU A 11 -4.96 -14.39 0.36
CA LEU A 11 -4.35 -14.75 -0.93
C LEU A 11 -3.43 -13.65 -1.45
N THR A 12 -3.81 -12.39 -1.29
CA THR A 12 -2.99 -11.24 -1.65
C THR A 12 -1.69 -11.22 -0.85
N ALA A 13 -1.75 -11.46 0.46
CA ALA A 13 -0.56 -11.54 1.31
C ALA A 13 0.38 -12.68 0.86
N VAL A 14 -0.18 -13.85 0.53
CA VAL A 14 0.59 -14.98 -0.02
C VAL A 14 1.25 -14.61 -1.34
N LEU A 15 0.54 -13.92 -2.24
CA LEU A 15 1.11 -13.45 -3.52
C LEU A 15 2.27 -12.47 -3.30
N PHE A 16 2.17 -11.56 -2.33
CA PHE A 16 3.27 -10.66 -1.98
C PHE A 16 4.48 -11.42 -1.43
N ILE A 17 4.28 -12.37 -0.51
CA ILE A 17 5.36 -13.17 0.06
C ILE A 17 6.07 -13.97 -1.04
N ILE A 18 5.33 -14.63 -1.93
CA ILE A 18 5.89 -15.37 -3.06
C ILE A 18 6.60 -14.42 -4.01
N GLY A 19 6.00 -13.26 -4.32
CA GLY A 19 6.59 -12.23 -5.16
C GLY A 19 7.94 -11.76 -4.62
N LEU A 20 8.00 -11.38 -3.35
CA LEU A 20 9.23 -10.95 -2.67
C LEU A 20 10.29 -12.06 -2.65
N LYS A 21 9.90 -13.31 -2.35
CA LYS A 21 10.81 -14.46 -2.40
C LYS A 21 11.40 -14.66 -3.80
N ARG A 22 10.60 -14.51 -4.86
CA ARG A 22 11.08 -14.63 -6.24
C ARG A 22 11.96 -13.46 -6.67
N MET A 23 11.72 -12.27 -6.10
CA MET A 23 12.55 -11.09 -6.36
C MET A 23 13.94 -11.17 -5.75
N SER A 24 14.18 -12.02 -4.75
CA SER A 24 15.49 -12.19 -4.14
C SER A 24 16.52 -12.90 -5.05
N HIS A 25 16.07 -13.55 -6.13
CA HIS A 25 16.96 -14.21 -7.09
C HIS A 25 16.90 -13.49 -8.45
N PRO A 26 18.05 -13.15 -9.05
CA PRO A 26 18.11 -12.40 -10.31
C PRO A 26 17.36 -13.08 -11.47
N THR A 27 17.40 -14.41 -11.55
CA THR A 27 16.74 -15.18 -12.62
C THR A 27 15.23 -15.19 -12.54
N THR A 28 14.65 -15.03 -11.35
CA THR A 28 13.21 -15.06 -11.10
C THR A 28 12.63 -13.69 -10.73
N ALA A 29 13.48 -12.66 -10.59
CA ALA A 29 13.08 -11.33 -10.13
C ALA A 29 11.95 -10.73 -10.96
N ARG A 30 12.02 -10.81 -12.29
CA ARG A 30 10.97 -10.30 -13.19
C ARG A 30 9.61 -10.95 -12.92
N SER A 31 9.59 -12.28 -12.72
CA SER A 31 8.35 -12.97 -12.41
C SER A 31 7.83 -12.60 -11.01
N GLY A 32 8.74 -12.39 -10.05
CA GLY A 32 8.37 -11.92 -8.70
C GLY A 32 7.66 -10.58 -8.71
N ILE A 33 8.13 -9.62 -9.50
CA ILE A 33 7.47 -8.32 -9.68
C ILE A 33 6.06 -8.49 -10.23
N VAL A 34 5.87 -9.37 -11.22
CA VAL A 34 4.56 -9.64 -11.81
C VAL A 34 3.59 -10.25 -10.79
N TRP A 35 4.05 -11.21 -9.98
CA TRP A 35 3.23 -11.80 -8.90
C TRP A 35 2.83 -10.78 -7.84
N ALA A 36 3.77 -9.94 -7.42
CA ALA A 36 3.47 -8.84 -6.50
C ALA A 36 2.48 -7.83 -7.11
N GLY A 37 2.62 -7.53 -8.41
CA GLY A 37 1.70 -6.67 -9.15
C GLY A 37 0.27 -7.22 -9.17
N TYR A 38 0.09 -8.51 -9.42
CA TYR A 38 -1.23 -9.15 -9.31
C TYR A 38 -1.81 -9.06 -7.90
N GLY A 39 -1.00 -9.27 -6.88
CA GLY A 39 -1.41 -9.07 -5.48
C GLY A 39 -1.90 -7.65 -5.23
N MET A 40 -1.18 -6.64 -5.74
CA MET A 40 -1.56 -5.23 -5.57
C MET A 40 -2.88 -4.89 -6.27
N VAL A 41 -3.07 -5.35 -7.50
CA VAL A 41 -4.33 -5.14 -8.24
C VAL A 41 -5.49 -5.81 -7.50
N LEU A 42 -5.31 -7.04 -7.03
CA LEU A 42 -6.32 -7.79 -6.28
C LEU A 42 -6.70 -7.07 -4.97
N ALA A 43 -5.71 -6.63 -4.19
CA ALA A 43 -5.95 -5.86 -2.96
C ALA A 43 -6.72 -4.57 -3.24
N THR A 44 -6.35 -3.85 -4.30
CA THR A 44 -6.99 -2.60 -4.67
C THR A 44 -8.46 -2.83 -5.06
N VAL A 45 -8.73 -3.81 -5.93
CA VAL A 45 -10.10 -4.14 -6.36
C VAL A 45 -10.98 -4.55 -5.18
N VAL A 46 -10.46 -5.40 -4.29
CA VAL A 46 -11.21 -5.84 -3.10
C VAL A 46 -11.47 -4.70 -2.13
N SER A 47 -10.54 -3.76 -2.02
CA SER A 47 -10.75 -2.56 -1.20
C SER A 47 -11.93 -1.72 -1.68
N PHE A 48 -12.22 -1.66 -2.99
CA PHE A 48 -13.42 -0.98 -3.50
C PHE A 48 -14.74 -1.67 -3.10
N VAL A 49 -14.72 -2.97 -2.86
CA VAL A 49 -15.92 -3.77 -2.53
C VAL A 49 -16.07 -3.96 -1.01
N HIS A 50 -15.12 -3.46 -0.22
CA HIS A 50 -15.11 -3.70 1.22
C HIS A 50 -16.29 -2.98 1.91
N PRO A 51 -17.14 -3.70 2.69
CA PRO A 51 -18.36 -3.13 3.27
C PRO A 51 -18.11 -1.98 4.26
N GLN A 52 -16.93 -1.93 4.87
CA GLN A 52 -16.56 -0.85 5.80
C GLN A 52 -16.14 0.43 5.10
N ILE A 53 -15.89 0.39 3.81
CA ILE A 53 -15.73 1.60 3.00
C ILE A 53 -17.14 2.13 2.72
N GLN A 54 -17.74 2.76 3.71
CA GLN A 54 -18.96 3.55 3.55
C GLN A 54 -18.60 4.86 2.84
N ALA A 55 -18.06 4.72 1.65
CA ALA A 55 -17.73 5.86 0.84
C ALA A 55 -19.02 6.33 0.16
N GLY A 56 -19.45 7.54 0.48
CA GLY A 56 -20.38 8.23 -0.40
C GLY A 56 -19.80 8.26 -1.84
N PRO A 57 -20.65 8.48 -2.85
CA PRO A 57 -20.21 8.45 -4.26
C PRO A 57 -18.99 9.35 -4.52
N GLY A 58 -18.81 10.42 -3.76
CA GLY A 58 -17.64 11.31 -3.85
C GLY A 58 -16.31 10.64 -3.50
N ASN A 59 -16.29 9.74 -2.52
CA ASN A 59 -15.07 9.05 -2.11
C ASN A 59 -14.58 8.06 -3.17
N TYR A 60 -15.49 7.36 -3.85
CA TYR A 60 -15.11 6.49 -4.97
C TYR A 60 -14.49 7.27 -6.12
N VAL A 61 -15.04 8.44 -6.43
CA VAL A 61 -14.47 9.33 -7.46
C VAL A 61 -13.06 9.77 -7.05
N LEU A 62 -12.86 10.17 -5.79
CA LEU A 62 -11.53 10.55 -5.30
C LEU A 62 -10.54 9.39 -5.34
N MET A 63 -10.96 8.17 -4.98
CA MET A 63 -10.11 6.97 -5.07
C MET A 63 -9.68 6.69 -6.52
N VAL A 64 -10.60 6.76 -7.46
CA VAL A 64 -10.29 6.55 -8.89
C VAL A 64 -9.35 7.64 -9.41
N ILE A 65 -9.61 8.90 -9.07
CA ILE A 65 -8.75 10.03 -9.47
C ILE A 65 -7.34 9.85 -8.88
N ALA A 66 -7.23 9.50 -7.61
CA ALA A 66 -5.94 9.28 -6.95
C ALA A 66 -5.14 8.16 -7.61
N ILE A 67 -5.79 7.03 -7.95
CA ILE A 67 -5.18 5.90 -8.66
C ILE A 67 -4.75 6.32 -10.08
N ALA A 68 -5.59 7.06 -10.79
CA ALA A 68 -5.30 7.52 -12.13
C ALA A 68 -4.10 8.47 -12.16
N ILE A 69 -4.08 9.46 -11.27
CA ILE A 69 -2.98 10.45 -11.17
C ILE A 69 -1.70 9.74 -10.71
N GLY A 70 -1.74 8.97 -9.63
CA GLY A 70 -0.58 8.25 -9.10
C GLY A 70 -0.03 7.24 -10.11
N GLY A 71 -0.91 6.51 -10.79
CA GLY A 71 -0.54 5.56 -11.84
C GLY A 71 0.09 6.24 -13.05
N ALA A 72 -0.44 7.39 -13.49
CA ALA A 72 0.11 8.16 -14.60
C ALA A 72 1.51 8.70 -14.29
N ILE A 73 1.69 9.27 -13.09
CA ILE A 73 3.00 9.77 -12.63
C ILE A 73 4.00 8.62 -12.53
N ALA A 74 3.60 7.51 -11.92
CA ALA A 74 4.46 6.34 -11.76
C ALA A 74 4.86 5.73 -13.12
N TRP A 75 3.90 5.61 -14.04
CA TRP A 75 4.15 5.11 -15.39
C TRP A 75 5.12 6.01 -16.17
N TYR A 76 4.89 7.31 -16.13
CA TYR A 76 5.75 8.29 -16.81
C TYR A 76 7.17 8.27 -16.22
N GLY A 77 7.29 8.29 -14.89
CA GLY A 77 8.56 8.20 -14.18
C GLY A 77 9.33 6.93 -14.54
N ALA A 78 8.65 5.76 -14.47
CA ALA A 78 9.26 4.47 -14.77
C ALA A 78 9.80 4.38 -16.20
N LYS A 79 9.15 5.03 -17.17
CA LYS A 79 9.63 5.05 -18.58
C LYS A 79 10.79 5.99 -18.84
N LYS A 80 10.93 7.06 -18.05
CA LYS A 80 11.96 8.09 -18.28
C LYS A 80 13.21 7.94 -17.43
N VAL A 81 13.17 7.12 -16.40
CA VAL A 81 14.32 6.94 -15.49
C VAL A 81 15.43 6.19 -16.20
N ALA A 82 16.64 6.78 -16.18
CA ALA A 82 17.83 6.11 -16.65
C ALA A 82 18.22 4.95 -15.72
N MET A 83 18.86 3.92 -16.26
CA MET A 83 19.30 2.75 -15.48
C MET A 83 20.19 3.12 -14.28
N THR A 84 20.98 4.19 -14.41
CA THR A 84 21.83 4.72 -13.34
C THR A 84 21.05 5.36 -12.20
N ALA A 85 19.83 5.84 -12.45
CA ALA A 85 18.96 6.47 -11.46
C ALA A 85 17.88 5.51 -10.89
N MET A 86 17.90 4.23 -11.28
CA MET A 86 16.98 3.20 -10.79
C MET A 86 17.01 3.05 -9.25
N PRO A 87 18.18 3.04 -8.57
CA PRO A 87 18.21 2.92 -7.11
C PRO A 87 17.48 4.08 -6.41
N GLN A 88 17.64 5.31 -6.90
CA GLN A 88 16.95 6.48 -6.36
C GLN A 88 15.44 6.40 -6.57
N MET A 89 14.99 5.95 -7.73
CA MET A 89 13.57 5.76 -8.00
C MET A 89 12.95 4.72 -7.06
N ILE A 90 13.64 3.61 -6.83
CA ILE A 90 13.19 2.57 -5.90
C ILE A 90 13.10 3.13 -4.47
N ALA A 91 14.09 3.91 -4.05
CA ALA A 91 14.11 4.57 -2.74
C ALA A 91 12.92 5.53 -2.59
N ILE A 92 12.65 6.37 -3.58
CA ILE A 92 11.50 7.30 -3.56
C ILE A 92 10.18 6.53 -3.46
N TYR A 93 9.97 5.49 -4.25
CA TYR A 93 8.73 4.71 -4.19
C TYR A 93 8.55 3.98 -2.87
N ASN A 94 9.63 3.44 -2.30
CA ASN A 94 9.61 2.85 -0.97
C ASN A 94 9.23 3.91 0.09
N GLY A 95 9.86 5.09 0.01
CA GLY A 95 9.55 6.22 0.88
C GLY A 95 8.10 6.67 0.78
N MET A 96 7.57 6.81 -0.44
CA MET A 96 6.15 7.15 -0.65
C MET A 96 5.21 6.11 -0.04
N GLY A 97 5.53 4.81 -0.16
CA GLY A 97 4.78 3.74 0.49
C GLY A 97 4.80 3.85 2.01
N GLY A 98 5.98 4.11 2.59
CA GLY A 98 6.13 4.36 4.03
C GLY A 98 5.35 5.59 4.50
N GLY A 99 5.45 6.69 3.75
CA GLY A 99 4.69 7.92 4.03
C GLY A 99 3.18 7.71 3.98
N ALA A 100 2.68 6.96 2.99
CA ALA A 100 1.27 6.59 2.89
C ALA A 100 0.81 5.76 4.10
N ALA A 101 1.60 4.77 4.51
CA ALA A 101 1.30 3.95 5.69
C ALA A 101 1.26 4.79 6.97
N ALA A 102 2.20 5.71 7.15
CA ALA A 102 2.21 6.64 8.28
C ALA A 102 0.99 7.57 8.28
N ALA A 103 0.61 8.10 7.12
CA ALA A 103 -0.56 8.95 6.97
C ALA A 103 -1.87 8.20 7.30
N ILE A 104 -2.03 6.96 6.82
CA ILE A 104 -3.19 6.11 7.13
C ILE A 104 -3.27 5.84 8.64
N ALA A 105 -2.15 5.48 9.26
CA ALA A 105 -2.09 5.25 10.70
C ALA A 105 -2.44 6.51 11.51
N ALA A 106 -1.95 7.68 11.08
CA ALA A 106 -2.29 8.96 11.71
C ALA A 106 -3.79 9.29 11.58
N VAL A 107 -4.39 9.08 10.41
CA VAL A 107 -5.84 9.27 10.20
C VAL A 107 -6.65 8.35 11.11
N GLU A 108 -6.24 7.08 11.24
CA GLU A 108 -6.93 6.13 12.11
C GLU A 108 -6.86 6.57 13.58
N LEU A 109 -5.70 7.04 14.05
CA LEU A 109 -5.54 7.60 15.39
C LEU A 109 -6.43 8.85 15.62
N LEU A 110 -6.56 9.71 14.61
CA LEU A 110 -7.40 10.91 14.70
C LEU A 110 -8.90 10.61 14.69
N LYS A 111 -9.34 9.61 13.90
CA LYS A 111 -10.75 9.20 13.84
C LYS A 111 -11.30 8.68 15.17
N ASN A 112 -10.48 8.01 15.93
CA ASN A 112 -10.89 7.39 17.19
C ASN A 112 -10.93 8.35 18.41
N HIS A 113 -10.73 9.65 18.21
CA HIS A 113 -10.77 10.63 19.31
C HIS A 113 -12.17 11.13 19.72
N GLY A 114 -13.25 10.58 19.12
CA GLY A 114 -14.60 11.03 19.42
C GLY A 114 -15.42 10.09 20.31
N ASN A 115 -15.19 9.92 21.59
CA ASN A 115 -16.03 9.31 22.65
C ASN A 115 -15.66 7.91 23.18
N GLN A 116 -14.81 7.13 22.55
CA GLN A 116 -14.25 5.90 23.14
C GLN A 116 -12.79 5.75 22.72
N LEU A 117 -11.91 5.57 23.69
CA LEU A 117 -10.52 5.24 23.40
C LEU A 117 -10.48 3.94 22.58
N PRO A 118 -9.71 3.89 21.48
CA PRO A 118 -9.55 2.67 20.71
C PRO A 118 -9.00 1.57 21.61
N SER A 119 -9.33 0.32 21.31
CA SER A 119 -8.73 -0.79 22.04
C SER A 119 -7.20 -0.67 21.99
N LEU A 120 -6.52 -1.05 23.06
CA LEU A 120 -5.06 -0.96 23.16
C LEU A 120 -4.35 -1.58 21.95
N HIS A 121 -4.91 -2.66 21.38
CA HIS A 121 -4.37 -3.30 20.19
C HIS A 121 -4.40 -2.38 18.95
N ILE A 122 -5.50 -1.70 18.71
CA ILE A 122 -5.63 -0.76 17.57
C ILE A 122 -4.65 0.40 17.74
N LEU A 123 -4.56 0.93 18.97
CA LEU A 123 -3.63 2.02 19.28
C LEU A 123 -2.17 1.61 19.04
N LEU A 124 -1.77 0.44 19.56
CA LEU A 124 -0.41 -0.07 19.37
C LEU A 124 -0.08 -0.34 17.91
N MET A 125 -1.00 -0.93 17.15
CA MET A 125 -0.81 -1.19 15.73
C MET A 125 -0.72 0.10 14.92
N ALA A 126 -1.55 1.09 15.21
CA ALA A 126 -1.52 2.38 14.52
C ALA A 126 -0.23 3.15 14.84
N VAL A 127 0.20 3.19 16.10
CA VAL A 127 1.48 3.83 16.48
C VAL A 127 2.67 3.12 15.85
N ALA A 128 2.71 1.78 15.88
CA ALA A 128 3.76 1.01 15.22
C ALA A 128 3.78 1.26 13.71
N GLY A 129 2.62 1.26 13.06
CA GLY A 129 2.48 1.58 11.62
C GLY A 129 2.98 2.99 11.29
N ALA A 130 2.62 3.97 12.10
CA ALA A 130 3.09 5.35 11.94
C ALA A 130 4.62 5.47 12.08
N LEU A 131 5.20 4.84 13.09
CA LEU A 131 6.65 4.86 13.33
C LEU A 131 7.43 4.16 12.21
N ILE A 132 7.02 2.93 11.87
CA ILE A 132 7.65 2.16 10.79
C ILE A 132 7.54 2.91 9.47
N GLY A 133 6.36 3.45 9.15
CA GLY A 133 6.13 4.23 7.94
C GLY A 133 6.96 5.50 7.90
N ALA A 134 7.06 6.24 9.00
CA ALA A 134 7.88 7.44 9.09
C ALA A 134 9.39 7.13 8.94
N VAL A 135 9.87 6.05 9.55
CA VAL A 135 11.26 5.59 9.41
C VAL A 135 11.54 5.14 7.97
N ALA A 136 10.62 4.40 7.35
CA ALA A 136 10.76 3.98 5.95
C ALA A 136 10.79 5.18 5.00
N PHE A 137 9.96 6.19 5.24
CA PHE A 137 9.97 7.44 4.47
C PHE A 137 11.29 8.20 4.64
N SER A 138 11.67 8.50 5.88
CA SER A 138 12.87 9.30 6.17
C SER A 138 14.17 8.59 5.79
N GLY A 139 14.21 7.26 5.86
CA GLY A 139 15.37 6.47 5.47
C GLY A 139 15.52 6.23 3.96
N SER A 140 14.49 6.56 3.18
CA SER A 140 14.48 6.39 1.73
C SER A 140 14.71 7.71 0.96
N VAL A 141 14.63 8.84 1.62
CA VAL A 141 14.87 10.18 1.09
C VAL A 141 16.21 10.70 1.55
#